data_7ab9f4a62dd2f0cf715ca267bc7fe3ca
#
_entry.id   7ab9f4a62dd2f0cf715ca267bc7fe3ca
#
_cell.length_a   1.000
_cell.length_b   1.000
_cell.length_c   1.000
_cell.angle_alpha   90.00
_cell.angle_beta   90.00
_cell.angle_gamma   90.00
#
_symmetry.space_group_name_H-M   'P 1'
#
loop_
_entity.id
_entity.type
_entity.pdbx_description
1 polymer ?
#
loop_
_entity_poly.entity_id
_entity_poly.type
_entity_poly.pdbx_seq_one_letter_code
_entity_poly.pdbx_strand_id
1 'polypeptide(L)'
;MIPSEIRTRRLVLRPPRRDDLNSCAALLGDYEVVKMLSRVPYPYDLEGGRAFLDRAAASWKVPEQADELPFHIDHDGQMIGAVGFRKLQETPRIGYWLGQPHWGQGFMSEAVLAALQWLFRTTGHNRVVSEAMKTNAASLAVMNKMGFRQVGESLCDSAARSGPVPALQTELMRADFTTGH
;
A
#
# COMPACT_ATOMS: atom_id res chain seq x y z
N MET A 1 -4.75 4.09 -21.84
CA MET A 1 -4.19 2.84 -21.25
C MET A 1 -3.53 3.20 -19.91
N ILE A 2 -3.93 2.53 -18.83
CA ILE A 2 -3.36 2.75 -17.49
C ILE A 2 -2.00 2.05 -17.42
N PRO A 3 -0.89 2.78 -17.12
CA PRO A 3 0.42 2.17 -16.96
C PRO A 3 0.43 1.20 -15.77
N SER A 4 0.90 -0.02 -16.00
CA SER A 4 0.99 -1.06 -14.95
C SER A 4 2.35 -1.11 -14.25
N GLU A 5 3.33 -0.38 -14.73
CA GLU A 5 4.67 -0.32 -14.12
C GLU A 5 5.09 1.14 -13.92
N ILE A 6 5.66 1.44 -12.76
CA ILE A 6 6.16 2.76 -12.40
C ILE A 6 7.62 2.60 -11.99
N ARG A 7 8.51 3.35 -12.64
CA ARG A 7 9.94 3.38 -12.29
C ARG A 7 10.26 4.66 -11.55
N THR A 8 10.95 4.51 -10.44
CA THR A 8 11.50 5.61 -9.65
C THR A 8 13.03 5.59 -9.72
N ARG A 9 13.69 6.37 -8.89
CA ARG A 9 15.17 6.36 -8.84
C ARG A 9 15.73 5.02 -8.37
N ARG A 10 15.08 4.35 -7.42
CA ARG A 10 15.58 3.11 -6.80
C ARG A 10 14.62 1.93 -6.93
N LEU A 11 13.36 2.17 -7.28
CA LEU A 11 12.31 1.18 -7.17
C LEU A 11 11.60 0.96 -8.51
N VAL A 12 11.03 -0.24 -8.64
CA VAL A 12 10.04 -0.54 -9.66
C VAL A 12 8.75 -0.97 -8.95
N LEU A 13 7.66 -0.24 -9.16
CA LEU A 13 6.34 -0.63 -8.73
C LEU A 13 5.66 -1.35 -9.89
N ARG A 14 5.25 -2.58 -9.67
CA ARG A 14 4.69 -3.45 -10.72
C ARG A 14 3.51 -4.29 -10.21
N PRO A 15 2.68 -4.84 -11.11
CA PRO A 15 1.67 -5.80 -10.71
C PRO A 15 2.26 -6.97 -9.92
N PRO A 16 1.55 -7.49 -8.90
CA PRO A 16 1.92 -8.72 -8.22
C PRO A 16 1.99 -9.90 -9.18
N ARG A 17 2.91 -10.83 -8.94
CA ARG A 17 3.11 -12.07 -9.70
C ARG A 17 2.97 -13.28 -8.79
N ARG A 18 2.60 -14.42 -9.35
CA ARG A 18 2.53 -15.68 -8.58
C ARG A 18 3.85 -16.05 -7.92
N ASP A 19 4.96 -15.75 -8.58
CA ASP A 19 6.31 -16.02 -8.07
C ASP A 19 6.69 -15.18 -6.85
N ASP A 20 5.93 -14.12 -6.54
CA ASP A 20 6.14 -13.29 -5.35
C ASP A 20 5.70 -14.00 -4.05
N LEU A 21 4.99 -15.14 -4.12
CA LEU A 21 4.43 -15.79 -2.94
C LEU A 21 5.46 -16.08 -1.86
N ASN A 22 6.64 -16.59 -2.24
CA ASN A 22 7.71 -16.89 -1.29
C ASN A 22 8.26 -15.63 -0.62
N SER A 23 8.42 -14.54 -1.37
CA SER A 23 8.84 -13.25 -0.83
C SER A 23 7.78 -12.66 0.10
N CYS A 24 6.50 -12.74 -0.30
CA CYS A 24 5.38 -12.34 0.56
C CYS A 24 5.39 -13.13 1.88
N ALA A 25 5.51 -14.46 1.81
CA ALA A 25 5.54 -15.32 2.99
C ALA A 25 6.72 -15.01 3.92
N ALA A 26 7.90 -14.76 3.37
CA ALA A 26 9.08 -14.40 4.14
C ALA A 26 8.93 -13.04 4.85
N LEU A 27 8.44 -12.02 4.14
CA LEU A 27 8.32 -10.67 4.67
C LEU A 27 7.10 -10.47 5.58
N LEU A 28 5.95 -11.07 5.23
CA LEU A 28 4.71 -11.00 6.00
C LEU A 28 4.61 -12.08 7.09
N GLY A 29 5.56 -13.01 7.15
CA GLY A 29 5.76 -13.91 8.28
C GLY A 29 6.34 -13.22 9.51
N ASP A 30 6.77 -11.98 9.40
CA ASP A 30 7.26 -11.16 10.50
C ASP A 30 6.09 -10.46 11.21
N TYR A 31 5.91 -10.76 12.50
CA TYR A 31 4.84 -10.17 13.31
C TYR A 31 4.98 -8.64 13.41
N GLU A 32 6.21 -8.11 13.46
CA GLU A 32 6.46 -6.66 13.54
C GLU A 32 5.89 -5.91 12.33
N VAL A 33 5.86 -6.56 11.15
CA VAL A 33 5.24 -6.03 9.94
C VAL A 33 3.72 -6.16 10.01
N VAL A 34 3.20 -7.38 10.22
CA VAL A 34 1.75 -7.65 10.06
C VAL A 34 0.91 -7.08 11.19
N LYS A 35 1.47 -6.88 12.39
CA LYS A 35 0.74 -6.23 13.50
C LYS A 35 0.30 -4.79 13.19
N MET A 36 0.89 -4.16 12.18
CA MET A 36 0.54 -2.82 11.70
C MET A 36 -0.42 -2.84 10.50
N LEU A 37 -0.83 -4.02 10.04
CA LEU A 37 -1.72 -4.21 8.89
C LEU A 37 -3.10 -4.67 9.34
N SER A 38 -4.12 -4.34 8.54
CA SER A 38 -5.51 -4.71 8.85
C SER A 38 -5.90 -6.09 8.35
N ARG A 39 -5.39 -6.51 7.20
CA ARG A 39 -5.94 -7.69 6.48
C ARG A 39 -5.04 -8.92 6.44
N VAL A 40 -3.80 -8.80 6.88
CA VAL A 40 -2.84 -9.92 6.83
C VAL A 40 -2.84 -10.67 8.16
N PRO A 41 -3.15 -11.96 8.16
CA PRO A 41 -3.17 -12.76 9.38
C PRO A 41 -1.75 -13.12 9.85
N TYR A 42 -1.65 -13.52 11.12
CA TYR A 42 -0.44 -14.11 11.67
C TYR A 42 -0.81 -15.41 12.42
N PRO A 43 -0.15 -16.53 12.11
CA PRO A 43 0.88 -16.76 11.06
C PRO A 43 0.39 -16.45 9.65
N TYR A 44 1.33 -16.18 8.71
CA TYR A 44 0.98 -15.88 7.33
C TYR A 44 0.26 -17.06 6.66
N ASP A 45 -0.87 -16.77 6.01
CA ASP A 45 -1.67 -17.74 5.28
C ASP A 45 -1.20 -17.84 3.83
N LEU A 46 -0.49 -18.93 3.49
CA LEU A 46 0.01 -19.17 2.14
C LEU A 46 -1.10 -19.33 1.09
N GLU A 47 -2.21 -19.98 1.47
CA GLU A 47 -3.35 -20.17 0.56
C GLU A 47 -4.07 -18.86 0.29
N GLY A 48 -4.32 -18.09 1.34
CA GLY A 48 -4.85 -16.72 1.23
C GLY A 48 -3.94 -15.81 0.43
N GLY A 49 -2.62 -15.93 0.60
CA GLY A 49 -1.61 -15.20 -0.17
C GLY A 49 -1.66 -15.55 -1.67
N ARG A 50 -1.75 -16.83 -2.01
CA ARG A 50 -1.91 -17.28 -3.41
C ARG A 50 -3.18 -16.74 -4.03
N ALA A 51 -4.31 -16.83 -3.32
CA ALA A 51 -5.59 -16.30 -3.77
C ALA A 51 -5.54 -14.77 -3.98
N PHE A 52 -4.83 -14.05 -3.12
CA PHE A 52 -4.60 -12.60 -3.29
C PHE A 52 -3.82 -12.30 -4.58
N LEU A 53 -2.72 -13.02 -4.85
CA LEU A 53 -1.91 -12.82 -6.05
C LEU A 53 -2.71 -13.09 -7.33
N ASP A 54 -3.56 -14.11 -7.33
CA ASP A 54 -4.43 -14.43 -8.47
C ASP A 54 -5.49 -13.33 -8.72
N ARG A 55 -6.11 -12.80 -7.65
CA ARG A 55 -7.05 -11.67 -7.77
C ARG A 55 -6.35 -10.41 -8.25
N ALA A 56 -5.18 -10.10 -7.72
CA ALA A 56 -4.40 -8.94 -8.13
C ALA A 56 -4.01 -9.01 -9.62
N ALA A 57 -3.57 -10.17 -10.08
CA ALA A 57 -3.26 -10.39 -11.49
C ALA A 57 -4.50 -10.24 -12.39
N ALA A 58 -5.68 -10.68 -11.93
CA ALA A 58 -6.94 -10.50 -12.66
C ALA A 58 -7.35 -9.03 -12.72
N SER A 59 -7.22 -8.26 -11.62
CA SER A 59 -7.50 -6.83 -11.57
C SER A 59 -6.66 -6.05 -12.58
N TRP A 60 -5.37 -6.38 -12.72
CA TRP A 60 -4.47 -5.73 -13.67
C TRP A 60 -4.73 -6.05 -15.14
N LYS A 61 -5.60 -7.02 -15.47
CA LYS A 61 -6.06 -7.25 -16.84
C LYS A 61 -7.09 -6.24 -17.32
N VAL A 62 -7.87 -5.68 -16.39
CA VAL A 62 -8.92 -4.69 -16.65
C VAL A 62 -8.87 -3.56 -15.61
N PRO A 63 -7.75 -2.81 -15.54
CA PRO A 63 -7.48 -1.88 -14.46
C PRO A 63 -8.51 -0.75 -14.35
N GLU A 64 -9.16 -0.36 -15.45
CA GLU A 64 -10.19 0.68 -15.46
C GLU A 64 -11.47 0.25 -14.71
N GLN A 65 -11.70 -1.06 -14.55
CA GLN A 65 -12.87 -1.63 -13.87
C GLN A 65 -12.53 -2.17 -12.49
N ALA A 66 -11.24 -2.22 -12.15
CA ALA A 66 -10.79 -2.78 -10.89
C ALA A 66 -11.14 -1.87 -9.71
N ASP A 67 -11.61 -2.48 -8.62
CA ASP A 67 -11.79 -1.78 -7.34
C ASP A 67 -10.51 -1.78 -6.49
N GLU A 68 -9.59 -2.71 -6.74
CA GLU A 68 -8.31 -2.82 -6.06
C GLU A 68 -7.17 -3.04 -7.06
N LEU A 69 -6.16 -2.18 -6.99
CA LEU A 69 -4.93 -2.27 -7.80
C LEU A 69 -3.70 -2.16 -6.87
N PRO A 70 -3.14 -3.31 -6.45
CA PRO A 70 -1.89 -3.34 -5.71
C PRO A 70 -0.69 -3.30 -6.67
N PHE A 71 0.37 -2.63 -6.25
CA PHE A 71 1.72 -2.76 -6.79
C PHE A 71 2.61 -3.47 -5.78
N HIS A 72 3.41 -4.42 -6.23
CA HIS A 72 4.58 -4.86 -5.50
C HIS A 72 5.74 -3.91 -5.76
N ILE A 73 6.55 -3.70 -4.74
CA ILE A 73 7.71 -2.81 -4.77
C ILE A 73 8.95 -3.67 -4.95
N ASP A 74 9.65 -3.51 -6.07
CA ASP A 74 10.94 -4.14 -6.32
C ASP A 74 12.08 -3.15 -6.11
N HIS A 75 13.12 -3.62 -5.45
CA HIS A 75 14.40 -2.98 -5.30
C HIS A 75 15.49 -3.97 -5.72
N ASP A 76 16.30 -3.62 -6.71
CA ASP A 76 17.37 -4.47 -7.27
C ASP A 76 16.90 -5.89 -7.64
N GLY A 77 15.70 -6.01 -8.19
CA GLY A 77 15.12 -7.28 -8.63
C GLY A 77 14.51 -8.12 -7.49
N GLN A 78 14.45 -7.60 -6.28
CA GLN A 78 13.82 -8.25 -5.12
C GLN A 78 12.54 -7.53 -4.72
N MET A 79 11.47 -8.27 -4.52
CA MET A 79 10.23 -7.76 -3.95
C MET A 79 10.42 -7.47 -2.46
N ILE A 80 10.21 -6.20 -2.05
CA ILE A 80 10.51 -5.72 -0.69
C ILE A 80 9.27 -5.23 0.07
N GLY A 81 8.12 -5.11 -0.60
CA GLY A 81 6.89 -4.62 -0.01
C GLY A 81 5.81 -4.38 -1.05
N ALA A 82 4.77 -3.68 -0.66
CA ALA A 82 3.66 -3.33 -1.54
C ALA A 82 3.09 -1.95 -1.23
N VAL A 83 2.52 -1.31 -2.25
CA VAL A 83 1.67 -0.12 -2.14
C VAL A 83 0.51 -0.30 -3.11
N GLY A 84 -0.68 0.17 -2.77
CA GLY A 84 -1.82 0.01 -3.66
C GLY A 84 -3.04 0.78 -3.23
N PHE A 85 -4.05 0.72 -4.08
CA PHE A 85 -5.31 1.41 -3.90
C PHE A 85 -6.46 0.42 -3.86
N ARG A 86 -7.42 0.69 -2.98
CA ARG A 86 -8.72 0.02 -2.89
C ARG A 86 -9.81 1.05 -3.06
N LYS A 87 -11.04 0.60 -3.30
CA LYS A 87 -12.21 1.46 -3.52
C LYS A 87 -11.99 2.46 -4.67
N LEU A 88 -11.34 1.99 -5.72
CA LEU A 88 -11.06 2.81 -6.91
C LEU A 88 -12.32 3.21 -7.67
N GLN A 89 -13.45 2.53 -7.46
CA GLN A 89 -14.74 2.90 -8.05
C GLN A 89 -15.52 3.92 -7.18
N GLU A 90 -14.99 4.26 -6.00
CA GLU A 90 -15.57 5.22 -5.04
C GLU A 90 -14.54 6.31 -4.68
N THR A 91 -14.13 6.36 -3.42
CA THR A 91 -13.01 7.18 -2.93
C THR A 91 -11.80 6.27 -2.70
N PRO A 92 -10.73 6.42 -3.48
CA PRO A 92 -9.54 5.60 -3.32
C PRO A 92 -8.99 5.63 -1.90
N ARG A 93 -8.64 4.46 -1.40
CA ARG A 93 -7.93 4.29 -0.14
C ARG A 93 -6.56 3.70 -0.44
N ILE A 94 -5.50 4.42 -0.11
CA ILE A 94 -4.13 3.92 -0.22
C ILE A 94 -3.76 3.09 1.01
N GLY A 95 -3.06 1.99 0.77
CA GLY A 95 -2.43 1.16 1.79
C GLY A 95 -1.04 0.71 1.32
N TYR A 96 -0.15 0.45 2.26
CA TYR A 96 1.21 0.03 1.96
C TYR A 96 1.88 -0.66 3.14
N TRP A 97 2.88 -1.48 2.83
CA TRP A 97 3.75 -2.12 3.80
C TRP A 97 5.14 -2.38 3.21
N LEU A 98 6.13 -2.52 4.07
CA LEU A 98 7.52 -2.81 3.71
C LEU A 98 8.07 -3.85 4.66
N GLY A 99 8.82 -4.82 4.14
CA GLY A 99 9.54 -5.80 4.95
C GLY A 99 10.52 -5.12 5.90
N GLN A 100 10.65 -5.63 7.12
CA GLN A 100 11.47 -5.03 8.19
C GLN A 100 12.92 -4.73 7.77
N PRO A 101 13.63 -5.61 7.01
CA PRO A 101 15.01 -5.34 6.57
C PRO A 101 15.17 -4.08 5.71
N HIS A 102 14.08 -3.54 5.19
CA HIS A 102 14.08 -2.40 4.26
C HIS A 102 13.58 -1.10 4.90
N TRP A 103 13.28 -1.11 6.22
CA TRP A 103 12.84 0.08 6.94
C TRP A 103 13.94 1.12 7.08
N GLY A 104 13.55 2.39 7.31
CA GLY A 104 14.47 3.47 7.60
C GLY A 104 15.32 3.97 6.41
N GLN A 105 15.08 3.47 5.20
CA GLN A 105 15.88 3.80 4.02
C GLN A 105 15.15 4.73 3.03
N GLY A 106 13.95 5.19 3.38
CA GLY A 106 13.15 6.09 2.56
C GLY A 106 12.41 5.42 1.40
N PHE A 107 12.47 4.10 1.27
CA PHE A 107 11.81 3.37 0.18
C PHE A 107 10.29 3.56 0.19
N MET A 108 9.66 3.52 1.36
CA MET A 108 8.20 3.68 1.41
C MET A 108 7.77 5.09 1.00
N SER A 109 8.46 6.14 1.41
CA SER A 109 8.17 7.51 0.95
C SER A 109 8.30 7.64 -0.57
N GLU A 110 9.33 7.02 -1.16
CA GLU A 110 9.53 7.01 -2.61
C GLU A 110 8.42 6.25 -3.34
N ALA A 111 8.03 5.08 -2.83
CA ALA A 111 6.96 4.27 -3.41
C ALA A 111 5.59 4.95 -3.31
N VAL A 112 5.25 5.51 -2.15
CA VAL A 112 3.95 6.19 -1.93
C VAL A 112 3.85 7.44 -2.80
N LEU A 113 4.92 8.23 -2.91
CA LEU A 113 4.95 9.39 -3.80
C LEU A 113 4.66 8.98 -5.25
N ALA A 114 5.35 7.96 -5.74
CA ALA A 114 5.18 7.46 -7.11
C ALA A 114 3.75 6.91 -7.36
N ALA A 115 3.20 6.18 -6.39
CA ALA A 115 1.84 5.66 -6.46
C ALA A 115 0.79 6.79 -6.49
N LEU A 116 0.95 7.82 -5.66
CA LEU A 116 0.06 9.00 -5.66
C LEU A 116 0.14 9.79 -6.97
N GLN A 117 1.34 9.97 -7.51
CA GLN A 117 1.53 10.59 -8.83
C GLN A 117 0.81 9.79 -9.91
N TRP A 118 0.96 8.46 -9.88
CA TRP A 118 0.25 7.56 -10.80
C TRP A 118 -1.27 7.71 -10.66
N LEU A 119 -1.82 7.64 -9.45
CA LEU A 119 -3.26 7.77 -9.20
C LEU A 119 -3.80 9.08 -9.82
N PHE A 120 -3.20 10.19 -9.45
CA PHE A 120 -3.68 11.51 -9.88
C PHE A 120 -3.45 11.82 -11.36
N ARG A 121 -2.48 11.17 -12.01
CA ARG A 121 -2.26 11.33 -13.45
C ARG A 121 -3.14 10.42 -14.30
N THR A 122 -3.48 9.24 -13.82
CA THR A 122 -4.16 8.21 -14.62
C THR A 122 -5.64 8.10 -14.35
N THR A 123 -6.13 8.71 -13.28
CA THR A 123 -7.54 8.67 -12.87
C THR A 123 -8.13 10.07 -12.70
N GLY A 124 -9.46 10.15 -12.66
CA GLY A 124 -10.20 11.39 -12.38
C GLY A 124 -10.35 11.74 -10.90
N HIS A 125 -9.78 10.96 -9.98
CA HIS A 125 -9.96 11.17 -8.55
C HIS A 125 -9.35 12.50 -8.08
N ASN A 126 -10.07 13.23 -7.27
CA ASN A 126 -9.63 14.49 -6.65
C ASN A 126 -9.24 14.33 -5.18
N ARG A 127 -9.43 13.13 -4.62
CA ARG A 127 -9.19 12.83 -3.21
C ARG A 127 -8.71 11.39 -3.07
N VAL A 128 -7.83 11.15 -2.11
CA VAL A 128 -7.43 9.83 -1.63
C VAL A 128 -7.42 9.84 -0.12
N VAL A 129 -7.87 8.74 0.49
CA VAL A 129 -7.88 8.58 1.94
C VAL A 129 -6.93 7.48 2.37
N SER A 130 -6.52 7.52 3.63
CA SER A 130 -5.75 6.46 4.26
C SER A 130 -6.10 6.34 5.73
N GLU A 131 -5.68 5.24 6.33
CA GLU A 131 -5.84 4.98 7.75
C GLU A 131 -4.58 4.31 8.28
N ALA A 132 -4.09 4.76 9.41
CA ALA A 132 -2.98 4.13 10.10
C ALA A 132 -3.26 3.98 11.59
N MET A 133 -2.85 2.87 12.16
CA MET A 133 -2.90 2.69 13.62
C MET A 133 -2.09 3.79 14.30
N LYS A 134 -2.60 4.33 15.41
CA LYS A 134 -1.93 5.41 16.18
C LYS A 134 -0.50 5.04 16.61
N THR A 135 -0.24 3.74 16.77
CA THR A 135 1.07 3.20 17.12
C THR A 135 2.02 3.07 15.93
N ASN A 136 1.54 3.26 14.68
CA ASN A 136 2.36 3.16 13.47
C ASN A 136 2.96 4.52 13.10
N ALA A 137 3.92 4.98 13.89
CA ALA A 137 4.57 6.28 13.69
C ALA A 137 5.24 6.41 12.32
N ALA A 138 5.79 5.32 11.77
CA ALA A 138 6.43 5.31 10.45
C ALA A 138 5.42 5.61 9.33
N SER A 139 4.24 4.97 9.36
CA SER A 139 3.18 5.24 8.39
C SER A 139 2.65 6.67 8.49
N LEU A 140 2.43 7.16 9.72
CA LEU A 140 1.97 8.53 9.95
C LEU A 140 2.99 9.56 9.44
N ALA A 141 4.28 9.30 9.60
CA ALA A 141 5.35 10.15 9.06
C ALA A 141 5.34 10.18 7.51
N VAL A 142 5.13 9.04 6.85
CA VAL A 142 4.99 8.98 5.39
C VAL A 142 3.76 9.78 4.93
N MET A 143 2.61 9.60 5.56
CA MET A 143 1.39 10.34 5.23
C MET A 143 1.59 11.85 5.39
N ASN A 144 2.15 12.28 6.51
CA ASN A 144 2.44 13.69 6.77
C ASN A 144 3.38 14.28 5.70
N LYS A 145 4.43 13.55 5.33
CA LYS A 145 5.37 13.96 4.27
C LYS A 145 4.67 14.12 2.91
N MET A 146 3.66 13.30 2.60
CA MET A 146 2.88 13.40 1.36
C MET A 146 1.80 14.49 1.38
N GLY A 147 1.60 15.16 2.53
CA GLY A 147 0.60 16.20 2.67
C GLY A 147 -0.79 15.73 3.10
N PHE A 148 -0.92 14.48 3.58
CA PHE A 148 -2.17 14.01 4.16
C PHE A 148 -2.50 14.80 5.43
N ARG A 149 -3.78 15.12 5.59
CA ARG A 149 -4.32 15.77 6.80
C ARG A 149 -5.18 14.79 7.58
N GLN A 150 -5.09 14.82 8.90
CA GLN A 150 -5.97 14.05 9.77
C GLN A 150 -7.39 14.62 9.69
N VAL A 151 -8.37 13.74 9.50
CA VAL A 151 -9.78 14.09 9.37
C VAL A 151 -10.67 13.38 10.40
N GLY A 152 -10.14 12.42 11.13
CA GLY A 152 -10.89 11.68 12.14
C GLY A 152 -10.05 10.61 12.83
N GLU A 153 -10.75 9.90 13.71
CA GLU A 153 -10.24 8.74 14.43
C GLU A 153 -11.19 7.55 14.20
N SER A 154 -10.64 6.35 14.27
CA SER A 154 -11.38 5.10 14.07
C SER A 154 -10.81 3.98 14.90
N LEU A 155 -11.48 2.85 14.86
CA LEU A 155 -10.90 1.56 15.27
C LEU A 155 -10.59 0.77 14.01
N CYS A 156 -9.32 0.39 13.84
CA CYS A 156 -8.85 -0.42 12.72
C CYS A 156 -8.83 -1.88 13.15
N ASP A 157 -9.49 -2.73 12.39
CA ASP A 157 -9.34 -4.18 12.54
C ASP A 157 -7.93 -4.62 12.17
N SER A 158 -7.44 -5.65 12.84
CA SER A 158 -6.17 -6.27 12.51
C SER A 158 -6.30 -7.78 12.59
N ALA A 159 -6.13 -8.45 11.46
CA ALA A 159 -6.18 -9.92 11.39
C ALA A 159 -5.06 -10.61 12.18
N ALA A 160 -3.97 -9.89 12.48
CA ALA A 160 -2.85 -10.39 13.27
C ALA A 160 -2.98 -10.15 14.78
N ARG A 161 -4.00 -9.38 15.21
CA ARG A 161 -4.21 -9.02 16.62
C ARG A 161 -5.56 -9.54 17.13
N SER A 162 -5.71 -9.59 18.43
CA SER A 162 -6.92 -10.11 19.10
C SER A 162 -8.10 -9.13 19.14
N GLY A 163 -7.99 -7.94 18.55
CA GLY A 163 -9.06 -6.95 18.56
C GLY A 163 -8.71 -5.67 17.81
N PRO A 164 -9.69 -4.75 17.68
CA PRO A 164 -9.49 -3.50 16.97
C PRO A 164 -8.49 -2.59 17.68
N VAL A 165 -7.78 -1.79 16.92
CA VAL A 165 -6.71 -0.90 17.38
C VAL A 165 -7.07 0.55 17.03
N PRO A 166 -6.85 1.53 17.93
CA PRO A 166 -7.05 2.94 17.63
C PRO A 166 -6.23 3.38 16.41
N ALA A 167 -6.88 4.06 15.48
CA ALA A 167 -6.31 4.51 14.23
C ALA A 167 -6.67 5.97 13.93
N LEU A 168 -5.88 6.62 13.09
CA LEU A 168 -6.12 7.93 12.52
C LEU A 168 -6.59 7.79 11.08
N GLN A 169 -7.66 8.49 10.75
CA GLN A 169 -8.13 8.65 9.39
C GLN A 169 -7.51 9.91 8.79
N THR A 170 -6.99 9.79 7.58
CA THR A 170 -6.32 10.87 6.87
C THR A 170 -6.83 11.00 5.46
N GLU A 171 -6.72 12.20 4.88
CA GLU A 171 -7.04 12.46 3.49
C GLU A 171 -6.01 13.36 2.82
N LEU A 172 -5.88 13.22 1.51
CA LEU A 172 -5.09 14.08 0.64
C LEU A 172 -5.95 14.50 -0.56
N MET A 173 -6.10 15.80 -0.76
CA MET A 173 -6.74 16.35 -1.96
C MET A 173 -5.71 16.48 -3.08
N ARG A 174 -6.13 16.22 -4.33
CA ARG A 174 -5.28 16.43 -5.52
C ARG A 174 -4.69 17.84 -5.55
N ALA A 175 -5.49 18.85 -5.20
CA ALA A 175 -5.08 20.25 -5.21
C ALA A 175 -3.95 20.55 -4.20
N ASP A 176 -3.85 19.77 -3.13
CA ASP A 176 -2.83 19.94 -2.08
C ASP A 176 -1.60 19.04 -2.32
N PHE A 177 -1.67 18.15 -3.30
CA PHE A 177 -0.57 17.24 -3.62
C PHE A 177 0.52 17.96 -4.43
N THR A 178 1.69 18.11 -3.84
CA THR A 178 2.86 18.71 -4.49
C THR A 178 3.85 17.61 -4.91
N THR A 179 4.29 17.65 -6.17
CA THR A 179 5.24 16.67 -6.75
C THR A 179 6.71 16.96 -6.41
N GLY A 180 6.97 17.99 -5.64
CA GLY A 180 8.32 18.47 -5.32
C GLY A 180 8.70 18.19 -3.86
N HIS A 181 9.22 17.00 -3.60
CA HIS A 181 10.03 16.70 -2.42
C HIS A 181 11.21 15.82 -2.79
#